data_67640c8ecf868eecdfb1beaebd4df75c
#
_entry.id   67640c8ecf868eecdfb1beaebd4df75c
#
_cell.length_a   1.000
_cell.length_b   1.000
_cell.length_c   1.000
_cell.angle_alpha   90.00
_cell.angle_beta   90.00
_cell.angle_gamma   90.00
#
_symmetry.space_group_name_H-M   'P 1'
#
loop_
_entity.id
_entity.type
_entity.pdbx_description
1 polymer ?
#
loop_
_entity_poly.entity_id
_entity_poly.type
_entity_poly.pdbx_seq_one_letter_code
_entity_poly.pdbx_strand_id
1 'polypeptide(L)'
;MSSIHKYLLFILFPIASFAEEITFQCKYKSDGDDPPTEMIENIIYDTSKESLIVDRYKEPLQCVKDNWVMNCKGKFENEIDDIQDLVTIGRKDINYRQTITLTKKDNSAETVNQFKGKCRIVESD
;
A
#
# COMPACT_ATOMS: atom_id res chain seq x y z
N MET A 1 -35.43 22.57 2.89
CA MET A 1 -35.26 22.58 2.73
C MET A 1 -35.18 22.45 2.73
N SER A 2 -35.06 22.27 2.41
CA SER A 2 -34.80 22.15 2.05
C SER A 2 -34.64 22.03 1.57
N SER A 3 -34.69 21.61 1.18
CA SER A 3 -34.30 21.43 0.57
C SER A 3 -33.97 22.00 -0.15
N ILE A 4 -33.89 22.49 -0.36
CA ILE A 4 -33.10 23.09 -0.94
C ILE A 4 -31.98 23.48 -0.51
N HIS A 5 -31.84 23.80 0.18
CA HIS A 5 -30.77 23.97 0.65
C HIS A 5 -30.12 22.99 1.06
N LYS A 6 -30.75 22.70 1.06
CA LYS A 6 -30.20 21.68 1.48
C LYS A 6 -29.49 21.01 0.44
N TYR A 7 -29.89 20.87 -0.64
CA TYR A 7 -29.17 20.26 -1.54
C TYR A 7 -28.17 21.08 -2.16
N LEU A 8 -28.32 22.23 -1.92
CA LEU A 8 -27.39 23.10 -2.38
C LEU A 8 -26.11 22.84 -1.75
N LEU A 9 -26.13 22.47 -0.49
CA LEU A 9 -25.00 22.22 0.18
C LEU A 9 -24.34 21.08 -0.31
N PHE A 10 -25.06 20.04 -0.56
CA PHE A 10 -24.40 18.91 -0.83
C PHE A 10 -23.79 18.92 -2.15
N ILE A 11 -23.86 19.96 -2.83
CA ILE A 11 -23.16 20.06 -4.02
C ILE A 11 -21.72 20.11 -3.71
N LEU A 12 -21.34 20.67 -2.59
CA LEU A 12 -19.99 20.75 -2.24
C LEU A 12 -19.52 19.51 -1.60
N PHE A 13 -20.40 18.86 -0.87
CA PHE A 13 -20.02 17.74 -0.20
C PHE A 13 -19.44 16.69 -1.00
N PRO A 14 -19.99 16.42 -2.09
CA PRO A 14 -19.56 15.31 -2.84
C PRO A 14 -18.10 15.30 -3.07
N ILE A 15 -17.60 16.44 -3.33
CA ILE A 15 -16.23 16.53 -3.65
C ILE A 15 -15.36 16.02 -2.56
N ALA A 16 -15.67 16.40 -1.38
CA ALA A 16 -14.87 15.96 -0.26
C ALA A 16 -15.06 14.50 0.02
N SER A 17 -16.25 14.01 -0.25
CA SER A 17 -16.52 12.63 0.07
C SER A 17 -16.04 11.68 -0.98
N PHE A 18 -15.53 12.18 -2.09
CA PHE A 18 -15.07 11.30 -3.13
C PHE A 18 -13.68 10.77 -2.93
N ALA A 19 -13.06 11.05 -1.83
CA ALA A 19 -11.86 10.38 -1.47
C ALA A 19 -12.22 8.92 -1.25
N GLU A 20 -11.76 8.06 -2.08
CA GLU A 20 -12.06 6.66 -2.02
C GLU A 20 -10.93 5.88 -1.43
N GLU A 21 -11.29 4.82 -0.75
CA GLU A 21 -10.33 3.83 -0.33
C GLU A 21 -10.59 2.56 -1.12
N ILE A 22 -9.54 1.96 -1.64
CA ILE A 22 -9.61 0.69 -2.33
C ILE A 22 -8.87 -0.32 -1.48
N THR A 23 -9.56 -1.38 -1.08
CA THR A 23 -8.94 -2.43 -0.29
C THR A 23 -8.49 -3.57 -1.19
N PHE A 24 -7.21 -3.91 -1.09
CA PHE A 24 -6.66 -5.06 -1.78
C PHE A 24 -6.38 -6.15 -0.76
N GLN A 25 -6.68 -7.38 -1.10
CA GLN A 25 -6.21 -8.52 -0.34
C GLN A 25 -5.10 -9.15 -1.16
N CYS A 26 -3.91 -9.17 -0.61
CA CYS A 26 -2.73 -9.67 -1.31
C CYS A 26 -2.24 -10.96 -0.68
N LYS A 27 -1.99 -11.95 -1.53
CA LYS A 27 -1.37 -13.20 -1.11
C LYS A 27 0.00 -13.23 -1.72
N TYR A 28 1.02 -13.37 -0.92
CA TYR A 28 2.37 -13.35 -1.41
C TYR A 28 3.29 -14.30 -0.65
N LYS A 29 4.40 -14.62 -1.26
CA LYS A 29 5.37 -15.54 -0.69
C LYS A 29 6.74 -14.90 -0.71
N SER A 30 7.53 -15.25 0.28
CA SER A 30 8.92 -14.84 0.32
C SER A 30 9.70 -15.62 -0.74
N ASP A 31 10.56 -14.90 -1.47
CA ASP A 31 11.49 -15.54 -2.39
C ASP A 31 12.63 -16.12 -1.56
N GLY A 32 12.90 -17.38 -1.72
CA GLY A 32 14.04 -18.00 -1.06
C GLY A 32 13.74 -18.89 0.11
N ASP A 33 12.50 -18.88 0.60
CA ASP A 33 12.12 -19.82 1.66
C ASP A 33 11.80 -21.17 1.05
N ASP A 34 12.18 -22.24 1.74
CA ASP A 34 11.89 -23.60 1.31
C ASP A 34 11.41 -24.42 2.49
N PRO A 35 10.11 -24.74 2.58
CA PRO A 35 9.06 -24.35 1.65
C PRO A 35 8.67 -22.87 1.83
N PRO A 36 8.15 -22.25 0.79
CA PRO A 36 7.76 -20.84 0.90
C PRO A 36 6.59 -20.69 1.87
N THR A 37 6.64 -19.64 2.66
CA THR A 37 5.53 -19.29 3.55
C THR A 37 4.62 -18.31 2.84
N GLU A 38 3.35 -18.66 2.75
CA GLU A 38 2.37 -17.76 2.16
C GLU A 38 1.84 -16.80 3.21
N MET A 39 1.78 -15.54 2.85
CA MET A 39 1.23 -14.49 3.69
C MET A 39 0.03 -13.87 3.01
N ILE A 40 -0.95 -13.47 3.81
CA ILE A 40 -2.14 -12.81 3.32
C ILE A 40 -2.25 -11.49 4.07
N GLU A 41 -2.38 -10.41 3.34
CA GLU A 41 -2.45 -9.09 3.95
C GLU A 41 -3.52 -8.25 3.25
N ASN A 42 -4.28 -7.50 4.03
CA ASN A 42 -5.19 -6.51 3.47
C ASN A 42 -4.47 -5.16 3.52
N ILE A 43 -4.44 -4.49 2.39
CA ILE A 43 -3.83 -3.18 2.28
C ILE A 43 -4.85 -2.22 1.69
N ILE A 44 -4.78 -0.98 2.09
CA ILE A 44 -5.75 0.02 1.70
C ILE A 44 -5.06 1.15 0.96
N TYR A 45 -5.51 1.41 -0.26
CA TYR A 45 -5.02 2.53 -1.04
C TYR A 45 -5.99 3.70 -0.90
N ASP A 46 -5.48 4.84 -0.44
CA ASP A 46 -6.24 6.07 -0.32
C ASP A 46 -6.00 6.88 -1.60
N THR A 47 -7.03 7.01 -2.42
CA THR A 47 -6.89 7.66 -3.72
C THR A 47 -6.63 9.15 -3.62
N SER A 48 -7.13 9.80 -2.59
CA SER A 48 -6.95 11.24 -2.44
C SER A 48 -5.55 11.61 -1.95
N LYS A 49 -4.96 10.78 -1.13
CA LYS A 49 -3.62 11.02 -0.59
C LYS A 49 -2.53 10.31 -1.36
N GLU A 50 -2.92 9.46 -2.29
CA GLU A 50 -2.00 8.61 -3.05
C GLU A 50 -1.06 7.87 -2.10
N SER A 51 -1.66 7.20 -1.13
CA SER A 51 -0.93 6.49 -0.09
C SER A 51 -1.48 5.09 0.13
N LEU A 52 -0.60 4.19 0.57
CA LEU A 52 -0.94 2.81 0.82
C LEU A 52 -0.79 2.52 2.30
N ILE A 53 -1.89 2.14 2.93
CA ILE A 53 -1.91 1.82 4.35
C ILE A 53 -1.68 0.32 4.51
N VAL A 54 -0.63 -0.04 5.21
CA VAL A 54 -0.31 -1.43 5.49
C VAL A 54 -0.21 -1.61 7.00
N ASP A 55 -0.61 -2.78 7.48
CA ASP A 55 -0.69 -3.01 8.93
C ASP A 55 0.65 -3.01 9.64
N ARG A 56 1.71 -3.32 8.93
CA ARG A 56 3.03 -3.44 9.55
C ARG A 56 3.68 -2.11 9.91
N TYR A 57 3.13 -1.00 9.43
CA TYR A 57 3.66 0.33 9.74
C TYR A 57 2.56 1.26 10.24
N LYS A 58 2.93 2.21 11.10
CA LYS A 58 2.00 3.20 11.57
C LYS A 58 1.71 4.27 10.52
N GLU A 59 2.70 4.55 9.69
CA GLU A 59 2.57 5.56 8.65
C GLU A 59 2.38 4.89 7.30
N PRO A 60 1.62 5.50 6.40
CA PRO A 60 1.40 4.90 5.09
C PRO A 60 2.62 5.05 4.18
N LEU A 61 2.66 4.20 3.16
CA LEU A 61 3.63 4.34 2.09
C LEU A 61 3.11 5.37 1.10
N GLN A 62 3.99 6.15 0.52
CA GLN A 62 3.62 7.14 -0.49
C GLN A 62 3.73 6.54 -1.87
N CYS A 63 2.72 6.74 -2.67
CA CYS A 63 2.58 6.08 -3.97
C CYS A 63 2.70 7.03 -5.15
N VAL A 64 3.32 6.51 -6.22
CA VAL A 64 3.34 7.15 -7.52
C VAL A 64 2.82 6.11 -8.50
N LYS A 65 1.89 6.47 -9.34
CA LYS A 65 1.33 5.53 -10.30
C LYS A 65 1.49 6.03 -11.73
N ASP A 66 1.67 5.10 -12.63
CA ASP A 66 1.65 5.36 -14.05
C ASP A 66 0.57 4.48 -14.68
N ASN A 67 0.61 4.27 -15.99
CA ASN A 67 -0.42 3.47 -16.67
C ASN A 67 -0.32 1.98 -16.37
N TRP A 68 0.81 1.53 -15.88
CA TRP A 68 1.11 0.10 -15.74
C TRP A 68 1.17 -0.38 -14.31
N VAL A 69 1.76 0.41 -13.44
CA VAL A 69 2.03 0.01 -12.07
C VAL A 69 1.82 1.16 -11.10
N MET A 70 1.64 0.79 -9.85
CA MET A 70 1.65 1.73 -8.74
C MET A 70 2.83 1.35 -7.86
N ASN A 71 3.74 2.28 -7.63
CA ASN A 71 4.91 2.08 -6.78
C ASN A 71 4.74 2.86 -5.49
N CYS A 72 4.79 2.17 -4.36
CA CYS A 72 4.61 2.78 -3.06
C CYS A 72 5.86 2.57 -2.23
N LYS A 73 6.39 3.64 -1.66
CA LYS A 73 7.63 3.60 -0.89
C LYS A 73 7.44 4.18 0.48
N GLY A 74 8.16 3.62 1.43
CA GLY A 74 8.26 4.18 2.77
C GLY A 74 9.63 3.95 3.34
N LYS A 75 10.05 4.88 4.20
CA LYS A 75 11.29 4.76 4.94
C LYS A 75 10.95 4.81 6.41
N PHE A 76 11.43 3.84 7.14
CA PHE A 76 11.15 3.70 8.56
C PHE A 76 12.47 3.38 9.26
N GLU A 77 12.47 3.44 10.55
CA GLU A 77 13.66 3.09 11.32
C GLU A 77 13.29 2.49 12.67
N ASN A 78 14.16 1.68 13.16
CA ASN A 78 14.11 1.23 14.55
C ASN A 78 15.50 1.49 15.16
N GLU A 79 15.76 0.95 16.32
CA GLU A 79 17.04 1.23 17.01
C GLU A 79 18.26 0.68 16.30
N ILE A 80 18.07 -0.33 15.48
CA ILE A 80 19.15 -1.07 14.85
C ILE A 80 19.25 -0.83 13.37
N ASP A 81 18.12 -0.69 12.69
CA ASP A 81 18.04 -0.66 11.23
C ASP A 81 17.34 0.56 10.66
N ASP A 82 17.78 0.94 9.47
CA ASP A 82 17.00 1.79 8.58
C ASP A 82 16.26 0.85 7.62
N ILE A 83 14.97 1.07 7.45
CA ILE A 83 14.10 0.19 6.69
C ILE A 83 13.55 0.94 5.49
N GLN A 84 13.72 0.36 4.31
CA GLN A 84 13.08 0.88 3.11
C GLN A 84 12.15 -0.18 2.57
N ASP A 85 10.89 0.16 2.39
CA ASP A 85 9.89 -0.74 1.86
C ASP A 85 9.41 -0.20 0.52
N LEU A 86 9.43 -1.04 -0.50
CA LEU A 86 8.93 -0.71 -1.82
C LEU A 86 7.90 -1.76 -2.20
N VAL A 87 6.66 -1.32 -2.40
CA VAL A 87 5.57 -2.19 -2.86
C VAL A 87 5.18 -1.76 -4.26
N THR A 88 5.13 -2.70 -5.19
CA THR A 88 4.69 -2.45 -6.55
C THR A 88 3.47 -3.31 -6.85
N ILE A 89 2.41 -2.68 -7.29
CA ILE A 89 1.17 -3.37 -7.66
C ILE A 89 0.85 -3.06 -9.11
N GLY A 90 0.70 -4.10 -9.92
CA GLY A 90 0.29 -3.94 -11.31
C GLY A 90 -1.13 -3.44 -11.40
N ARG A 91 -1.40 -2.48 -12.27
CA ARG A 91 -2.72 -1.87 -12.35
C ARG A 91 -3.72 -2.69 -13.15
N LYS A 92 -3.23 -3.58 -14.00
CA LYS A 92 -4.13 -4.43 -14.80
C LYS A 92 -4.25 -5.81 -14.22
N ASP A 93 -3.13 -6.42 -13.90
CA ASP A 93 -3.08 -7.81 -13.46
C ASP A 93 -3.00 -7.96 -11.95
N ILE A 94 -2.83 -6.85 -11.24
CA ILE A 94 -2.75 -6.78 -9.79
C ILE A 94 -1.70 -7.74 -9.22
N ASN A 95 -0.60 -7.88 -9.93
CA ASN A 95 0.55 -8.60 -9.41
C ASN A 95 1.22 -7.76 -8.32
N TYR A 96 1.67 -8.41 -7.29
CA TYR A 96 2.25 -7.78 -6.12
C TYR A 96 3.73 -8.11 -6.03
N ARG A 97 4.54 -7.10 -5.80
CA ARG A 97 5.95 -7.29 -5.48
C ARG A 97 6.30 -6.39 -4.30
N GLN A 98 7.12 -6.89 -3.44
CA GLN A 98 7.58 -6.11 -2.31
C GLN A 98 9.06 -6.35 -2.11
N THR A 99 9.80 -5.28 -1.88
CA THR A 99 11.21 -5.37 -1.54
C THR A 99 11.43 -4.59 -0.25
N ILE A 100 11.90 -5.27 0.78
CA ILE A 100 12.22 -4.63 2.05
C ILE A 100 13.74 -4.66 2.18
N THR A 101 14.35 -3.49 2.30
CA THR A 101 15.78 -3.36 2.50
C THR A 101 16.04 -2.89 3.93
N LEU A 102 16.80 -3.67 4.66
CA LEU A 102 17.19 -3.35 6.03
C LEU A 102 18.68 -3.02 6.01
N THR A 103 19.02 -1.80 6.38
CA THR A 103 20.42 -1.40 6.47
C THR A 103 20.73 -1.09 7.92
N LYS A 104 21.73 -1.75 8.46
CA LYS A 104 22.12 -1.48 9.85
C LYS A 104 22.62 -0.06 9.98
N LYS A 105 22.24 0.62 11.04
CA LYS A 105 22.59 2.03 11.23
C LYS A 105 24.09 2.28 11.28
N ASP A 106 24.87 1.29 11.65
CA ASP A 106 26.33 1.39 11.63
C ASP A 106 26.92 1.03 10.27
N ASN A 107 26.06 0.77 9.27
CA ASN A 107 26.43 0.41 7.90
C ASN A 107 27.22 -0.92 7.79
N SER A 108 27.14 -1.76 8.81
CA SER A 108 27.87 -3.03 8.83
C SER A 108 27.25 -4.08 7.94
N ALA A 109 25.96 -4.00 7.66
CA ALA A 109 25.27 -5.01 6.88
C ALA A 109 24.01 -4.47 6.23
N GLU A 110 23.63 -5.07 5.11
CA GLU A 110 22.39 -4.78 4.43
C GLU A 110 21.72 -6.10 4.08
N THR A 111 20.43 -6.19 4.34
CA THR A 111 19.63 -7.36 4.02
C THR A 111 18.47 -6.96 3.13
N VAL A 112 18.26 -7.70 2.05
CA VAL A 112 17.17 -7.44 1.13
C VAL A 112 16.25 -8.66 1.10
N ASN A 113 14.99 -8.44 1.41
CA ASN A 113 13.97 -9.49 1.36
C ASN A 113 12.96 -9.15 0.27
N GLN A 114 12.65 -10.12 -0.57
CA GLN A 114 11.73 -9.93 -1.67
C GLN A 114 10.55 -10.87 -1.55
N PHE A 115 9.37 -10.35 -1.92
CA PHE A 115 8.13 -11.11 -1.86
C PHE A 115 7.38 -10.91 -3.18
N LYS A 116 6.68 -11.94 -3.61
CA LYS A 116 5.87 -11.89 -4.83
C LYS A 116 4.54 -12.55 -4.62
N GLY A 117 3.53 -12.03 -5.27
CA GLY A 117 2.21 -12.61 -5.19
C GLY A 117 1.20 -11.89 -6.06
N LYS A 118 -0.04 -12.01 -5.67
CA LYS A 118 -1.16 -11.38 -6.36
C LYS A 118 -2.13 -10.79 -5.37
N CYS A 119 -2.77 -9.72 -5.79
CA CYS A 119 -3.82 -9.08 -5.01
C CYS A 119 -5.15 -9.23 -5.72
N ARG A 120 -6.22 -9.09 -4.97
CA ARG A 120 -7.55 -8.91 -5.52
C ARG A 120 -8.19 -7.72 -4.83
N ILE A 121 -9.09 -7.07 -5.51
CA ILE A 121 -9.83 -5.97 -4.93
C ILE A 121 -10.95 -6.56 -4.11
N VAL A 122 -11.07 -6.10 -2.86
CA VAL A 122 -12.14 -6.53 -1.97
C VAL A 122 -13.23 -5.48 -2.06
N GLU A 123 -14.41 -5.90 -2.43
CA GLU A 123 -15.53 -4.98 -2.50
C GLU A 123 -16.06 -4.75 -1.10
N SER A 124 -16.35 -3.51 -0.80
CA SER A 124 -17.00 -3.20 0.47
C SER A 124 -18.49 -3.26 0.27
N ASP A 125 -19.16 -3.78 1.23
CA ASP A 125 -20.62 -3.88 1.20
C ASP A 125 -21.30 -2.58 1.57
#